data_c05af67915bc211204b5de92dbfc409c
#
_entry.id   c05af67915bc211204b5de92dbfc409c
#
_cell.length_a   1.000
_cell.length_b   1.000
_cell.length_c   1.000
_cell.angle_alpha   90.00
_cell.angle_beta   90.00
_cell.angle_gamma   90.00
#
_symmetry.space_group_name_H-M   'P 1'
#
loop_
_entity.id
_entity.type
_entity.pdbx_description
1 polymer ?
#
loop_
_entity_poly.entity_id
_entity_poly.type
_entity_poly.pdbx_seq_one_letter_code
_entity_poly.pdbx_strand_id
1 'polypeptide(L)'
;MNLKLGIVGWPLTKTYSPLIHKLLGEFLGINLEYQKVPIENLDRQKIQDINSKFDGYNITVPHKNKIIELIENTDGYLPDHHVKELGICNTIKLVDNNIYAFNTDIEGINKTLESIYTKINNKNILILGSGGSSKTIEYLFEEHNTVQIASREPNLDSISYNEINDIAPKIDILINTTPIGMPPFEEESLNIPFNQFNNLEVFFNLGYNVKE
;
A
#
# COMPACT_ATOMS: atom_id res chain seq x y z
N MET A 1 5.30 -29.53 0.75
CA MET A 1 5.81 -28.38 -0.03
C MET A 1 6.44 -27.43 0.96
N ASN A 2 7.69 -27.04 0.77
CA ASN A 2 8.36 -26.05 1.61
C ASN A 2 8.36 -24.76 0.84
N LEU A 3 7.65 -23.75 1.32
CA LEU A 3 7.51 -22.46 0.67
C LEU A 3 8.35 -21.42 1.43
N LYS A 4 9.25 -20.74 0.74
CA LYS A 4 10.07 -19.66 1.29
C LYS A 4 9.59 -18.32 0.78
N LEU A 5 9.05 -17.52 1.66
CA LEU A 5 8.53 -16.18 1.37
C LEU A 5 9.23 -15.11 2.20
N GLY A 6 9.08 -13.85 1.79
CA GLY A 6 9.67 -12.74 2.52
C GLY A 6 8.92 -11.43 2.36
N ILE A 7 9.35 -10.41 3.10
CA ILE A 7 8.94 -9.02 2.90
C ILE A 7 10.17 -8.14 2.75
N VAL A 8 10.23 -7.40 1.65
CA VAL A 8 11.29 -6.46 1.29
C VAL A 8 10.82 -5.03 1.53
N GLY A 9 11.61 -4.26 2.28
CA GLY A 9 11.28 -2.85 2.58
C GLY A 9 12.27 -2.23 3.56
N TRP A 10 12.03 -0.95 3.92
CA TRP A 10 12.88 -0.22 4.87
C TRP A 10 12.13 0.95 5.53
N PRO A 11 12.27 1.16 6.86
CA PRO A 11 12.70 0.13 7.81
C PRO A 11 11.59 -0.91 8.05
N LEU A 12 11.97 -2.17 8.35
CA LEU A 12 11.03 -3.24 8.70
C LEU A 12 11.02 -3.47 10.22
N THR A 13 10.77 -2.41 10.98
CA THR A 13 10.81 -2.46 12.46
C THR A 13 9.64 -3.25 13.04
N LYS A 14 8.41 -2.87 12.71
CA LYS A 14 7.19 -3.54 13.13
C LYS A 14 6.37 -3.95 11.91
N THR A 15 6.18 -5.24 11.71
CA THR A 15 5.29 -5.80 10.68
C THR A 15 4.69 -7.09 11.17
N TYR A 16 3.40 -7.28 10.92
CA TYR A 16 2.66 -8.52 11.25
C TYR A 16 2.79 -9.58 10.16
N SER A 17 3.37 -9.27 8.99
CA SER A 17 3.45 -10.21 7.86
C SER A 17 4.05 -11.57 8.24
N PRO A 18 5.16 -11.68 9.01
CA PRO A 18 5.68 -12.99 9.40
C PRO A 18 4.70 -13.81 10.24
N LEU A 19 3.99 -13.17 11.17
CA LEU A 19 2.99 -13.83 12.01
C LEU A 19 1.79 -14.30 11.18
N ILE A 20 1.26 -13.42 10.34
CA ILE A 20 0.10 -13.72 9.47
C ILE A 20 0.42 -14.90 8.55
N HIS A 21 1.58 -14.88 7.88
CA HIS A 21 1.96 -15.96 6.96
C HIS A 21 2.26 -17.27 7.69
N LYS A 22 2.83 -17.21 8.90
CA LYS A 22 2.99 -18.41 9.74
C LYS A 22 1.62 -19.05 10.05
N LEU A 23 0.67 -18.26 10.53
CA LEU A 23 -0.68 -18.75 10.85
C LEU A 23 -1.41 -19.29 9.61
N LEU A 24 -1.25 -18.62 8.45
CA LEU A 24 -1.78 -19.10 7.17
C LEU A 24 -1.15 -20.42 6.75
N GLY A 25 0.16 -20.58 6.92
CA GLY A 25 0.86 -21.83 6.65
C GLY A 25 0.34 -22.98 7.50
N GLU A 26 0.17 -22.75 8.79
CA GLU A 26 -0.42 -23.71 9.75
C GLU A 26 -1.84 -24.09 9.34
N PHE A 27 -2.69 -23.10 9.05
CA PHE A 27 -4.08 -23.31 8.62
C PHE A 27 -4.20 -24.12 7.32
N LEU A 28 -3.32 -23.86 6.35
CA LEU A 28 -3.31 -24.54 5.05
C LEU A 28 -2.54 -25.88 5.05
N GLY A 29 -1.89 -26.25 6.16
CA GLY A 29 -1.04 -27.43 6.23
C GLY A 29 0.22 -27.35 5.35
N ILE A 30 0.73 -26.14 5.11
CA ILE A 30 1.90 -25.85 4.28
C ILE A 30 3.08 -25.53 5.20
N ASN A 31 4.24 -26.14 4.95
CA ASN A 31 5.48 -25.71 5.61
C ASN A 31 5.96 -24.41 4.97
N LEU A 32 5.66 -23.28 5.62
CA LEU A 32 5.94 -21.94 5.13
C LEU A 32 6.95 -21.24 6.03
N GLU A 33 8.06 -20.81 5.44
CA GLU A 33 9.04 -19.92 6.07
C GLU A 33 8.85 -18.51 5.53
N TYR A 34 8.71 -17.52 6.44
CA TYR A 34 8.55 -16.12 6.05
C TYR A 34 9.57 -15.23 6.76
N GLN A 35 10.38 -14.50 5.98
CA GLN A 35 11.50 -13.72 6.48
C GLN A 35 11.34 -12.22 6.23
N LYS A 36 11.89 -11.40 7.14
CA LYS A 36 12.11 -9.96 6.90
C LYS A 36 13.40 -9.78 6.12
N VAL A 37 13.35 -9.00 5.05
CA VAL A 37 14.49 -8.65 4.19
C VAL A 37 14.62 -7.12 4.18
N PRO A 38 15.24 -6.52 5.23
CA PRO A 38 15.39 -5.07 5.31
C PRO A 38 16.43 -4.58 4.31
N ILE A 39 16.00 -3.76 3.36
CA ILE A 39 16.86 -3.18 2.32
C ILE A 39 16.51 -1.70 2.19
N GLU A 40 17.48 -0.83 2.47
CA GLU A 40 17.30 0.61 2.34
C GLU A 40 17.33 1.05 0.87
N ASN A 41 18.33 0.56 0.12
CA ASN A 41 18.51 0.89 -1.30
C ASN A 41 18.41 -0.38 -2.14
N LEU A 42 17.29 -0.52 -2.88
CA LEU A 42 17.06 -1.66 -3.75
C LEU A 42 17.72 -1.45 -5.11
N ASP A 43 18.43 -2.49 -5.60
CA ASP A 43 19.07 -2.55 -6.91
C ASP A 43 18.87 -3.91 -7.57
N ARG A 44 19.28 -4.04 -8.84
CA ARG A 44 19.11 -5.29 -9.63
C ARG A 44 19.85 -6.47 -9.03
N GLN A 45 21.05 -6.28 -8.47
CA GLN A 45 21.80 -7.38 -7.87
C GLN A 45 21.07 -7.93 -6.64
N LYS A 46 20.57 -7.07 -5.77
CA LYS A 46 19.79 -7.48 -4.60
C LYS A 46 18.51 -8.22 -4.98
N ILE A 47 17.83 -7.81 -6.07
CA ILE A 47 16.65 -8.51 -6.59
C ILE A 47 17.04 -9.92 -7.06
N GLN A 48 18.13 -10.08 -7.79
CA GLN A 48 18.63 -11.40 -8.20
C GLN A 48 18.94 -12.29 -7.00
N ASP A 49 19.58 -11.72 -5.96
CA ASP A 49 19.89 -12.44 -4.71
C ASP A 49 18.62 -12.85 -3.97
N ILE A 50 17.57 -12.03 -3.97
CA ILE A 50 16.25 -12.34 -3.40
C ILE A 50 15.58 -13.44 -4.21
N ASN A 51 15.53 -13.29 -5.54
CA ASN A 51 14.89 -14.26 -6.45
C ASN A 51 15.53 -15.64 -6.36
N SER A 52 16.82 -15.73 -6.01
CA SER A 52 17.52 -17.01 -5.82
C SER A 52 17.19 -17.71 -4.50
N LYS A 53 16.58 -17.01 -3.52
CA LYS A 53 16.37 -17.50 -2.15
C LYS A 53 14.92 -17.76 -1.81
N PHE A 54 13.98 -17.08 -2.48
CA PHE A 54 12.56 -17.09 -2.16
C PHE A 54 11.73 -17.60 -3.33
N ASP A 55 10.60 -18.20 -3.04
CA ASP A 55 9.58 -18.58 -4.03
C ASP A 55 8.64 -17.40 -4.35
N GLY A 56 8.66 -16.37 -3.52
CA GLY A 56 7.92 -15.12 -3.68
C GLY A 56 8.14 -14.19 -2.49
N TYR A 57 7.75 -12.94 -2.65
CA TYR A 57 7.92 -11.96 -1.58
C TYR A 57 6.97 -10.77 -1.73
N ASN A 58 6.64 -10.18 -0.58
CA ASN A 58 5.96 -8.90 -0.55
C ASN A 58 6.97 -7.74 -0.62
N ILE A 59 6.50 -6.63 -1.14
CA ILE A 59 7.27 -5.39 -1.23
C ILE A 59 6.49 -4.30 -0.52
N THR A 60 7.17 -3.58 0.37
CA THR A 60 6.60 -2.45 1.08
C THR A 60 7.44 -1.19 0.89
N VAL A 61 7.11 -0.13 1.61
CA VAL A 61 7.80 1.15 1.58
C VAL A 61 9.31 0.96 1.76
N PRO A 62 10.15 1.66 0.97
CA PRO A 62 9.84 2.63 -0.08
C PRO A 62 9.84 2.03 -1.50
N HIS A 63 9.81 0.71 -1.67
CA HIS A 63 10.23 0.02 -2.90
C HIS A 63 9.11 -0.36 -3.87
N LYS A 64 7.82 -0.11 -3.57
CA LYS A 64 6.68 -0.57 -4.39
C LYS A 64 6.70 -0.09 -5.85
N ASN A 65 7.22 1.12 -6.11
CA ASN A 65 7.41 1.64 -7.47
C ASN A 65 8.79 1.24 -8.00
N LYS A 66 9.83 1.36 -7.15
CA LYS A 66 11.21 1.11 -7.54
C LYS A 66 11.44 -0.31 -8.08
N ILE A 67 10.75 -1.30 -7.53
CA ILE A 67 10.89 -2.69 -7.97
C ILE A 67 10.57 -2.83 -9.46
N ILE A 68 9.53 -2.15 -9.96
CA ILE A 68 9.10 -2.23 -11.36
C ILE A 68 10.19 -1.71 -12.29
N GLU A 69 10.73 -0.52 -12.02
CA GLU A 69 11.85 0.05 -12.81
C GLU A 69 13.05 -0.91 -12.95
N LEU A 70 13.23 -1.77 -11.94
CA LEU A 70 14.36 -2.70 -11.89
C LEU A 70 14.08 -4.03 -12.61
N ILE A 71 12.80 -4.45 -12.73
CA ILE A 71 12.43 -5.76 -13.30
C ILE A 71 11.65 -5.69 -14.61
N GLU A 72 11.06 -4.55 -15.01
CA GLU A 72 10.20 -4.42 -16.18
C GLU A 72 10.83 -4.88 -17.52
N ASN A 73 12.16 -4.75 -17.64
CA ASN A 73 12.93 -5.17 -18.79
C ASN A 73 13.64 -6.54 -18.58
N THR A 74 13.20 -7.32 -17.59
CA THR A 74 13.75 -8.65 -17.33
C THR A 74 12.93 -9.69 -18.09
N ASP A 75 13.62 -10.66 -18.71
CA ASP A 75 12.94 -11.79 -19.35
C ASP A 75 12.04 -12.52 -18.36
N GLY A 76 10.83 -12.85 -18.80
CA GLY A 76 9.85 -13.52 -17.94
C GLY A 76 9.12 -12.60 -16.95
N TYR A 77 9.20 -11.26 -17.09
CA TYR A 77 8.39 -10.32 -16.30
C TYR A 77 6.93 -10.35 -16.79
N LEU A 78 6.02 -10.68 -15.86
CA LEU A 78 4.59 -10.88 -16.09
C LEU A 78 3.77 -10.09 -15.05
N PRO A 79 3.58 -8.79 -15.26
CA PRO A 79 2.75 -7.97 -14.39
C PRO A 79 1.26 -8.26 -14.61
N ASP A 80 0.46 -8.18 -13.53
CA ASP A 80 -0.98 -8.14 -13.67
C ASP A 80 -1.47 -6.80 -14.26
N HIS A 81 -2.78 -6.70 -14.49
CA HIS A 81 -3.40 -5.50 -15.05
C HIS A 81 -3.13 -4.27 -14.18
N HIS A 82 -3.33 -4.37 -12.89
CA HIS A 82 -3.17 -3.27 -11.96
C HIS A 82 -1.73 -2.76 -11.86
N VAL A 83 -0.75 -3.67 -11.86
CA VAL A 83 0.67 -3.29 -11.88
C VAL A 83 1.03 -2.57 -13.17
N LYS A 84 0.47 -3.00 -14.33
CA LYS A 84 0.71 -2.34 -15.62
C LYS A 84 0.20 -0.90 -15.64
N GLU A 85 -0.98 -0.67 -15.08
CA GLU A 85 -1.61 0.66 -15.09
C GLU A 85 -1.00 1.60 -14.06
N LEU A 86 -0.80 1.11 -12.83
CA LEU A 86 -0.36 1.93 -11.71
C LEU A 86 1.15 2.11 -11.60
N GLY A 87 1.93 1.18 -12.15
CA GLY A 87 3.37 1.16 -11.88
C GLY A 87 3.70 0.90 -10.39
N ILE A 88 2.85 0.17 -9.67
CA ILE A 88 2.98 -0.15 -8.24
C ILE A 88 2.83 -1.64 -8.02
N CYS A 89 3.85 -2.26 -7.42
CA CYS A 89 3.86 -3.69 -7.09
C CYS A 89 4.12 -3.88 -5.60
N ASN A 90 3.31 -4.71 -4.95
CA ASN A 90 3.52 -5.10 -3.55
C ASN A 90 3.74 -6.59 -3.35
N THR A 91 3.65 -7.40 -4.41
CA THR A 91 3.77 -8.86 -4.33
C THR A 91 4.42 -9.43 -5.58
N ILE A 92 5.48 -10.19 -5.38
CA ILE A 92 6.15 -10.98 -6.43
C ILE A 92 5.96 -12.47 -6.15
N LYS A 93 5.65 -13.21 -7.21
CA LYS A 93 5.64 -14.68 -7.22
C LYS A 93 6.61 -15.16 -8.30
N LEU A 94 7.46 -16.12 -7.94
CA LEU A 94 8.47 -16.69 -8.83
C LEU A 94 8.07 -18.13 -9.22
N VAL A 95 7.95 -18.39 -10.52
CA VAL A 95 7.63 -19.73 -11.05
C VAL A 95 8.35 -19.92 -12.38
N ASP A 96 9.12 -20.99 -12.52
CA ASP A 96 9.77 -21.39 -13.79
C ASP A 96 10.53 -20.25 -14.44
N ASN A 97 11.34 -19.51 -13.68
CA ASN A 97 12.07 -18.31 -14.07
C ASN A 97 11.20 -17.10 -14.46
N ASN A 98 9.89 -17.18 -14.33
CA ASN A 98 9.02 -16.01 -14.53
C ASN A 98 8.79 -15.24 -13.24
N ILE A 99 8.69 -13.92 -13.39
CA ILE A 99 8.44 -12.95 -12.31
C ILE A 99 7.02 -12.42 -12.46
N TYR A 100 6.08 -12.99 -11.73
CA TYR A 100 4.71 -12.50 -11.67
C TYR A 100 4.63 -11.36 -10.66
N ALA A 101 4.16 -10.20 -11.08
CA ALA A 101 4.04 -9.01 -10.25
C ALA A 101 2.58 -8.62 -10.04
N PHE A 102 2.19 -8.36 -8.79
CA PHE A 102 0.81 -8.06 -8.39
C PHE A 102 0.73 -6.84 -7.49
N ASN A 103 -0.44 -6.18 -7.53
CA ASN A 103 -0.84 -5.21 -6.53
C ASN A 103 -2.05 -5.73 -5.74
N THR A 104 -1.79 -6.42 -4.65
CA THR A 104 -2.84 -7.01 -3.80
C THR A 104 -3.47 -6.01 -2.83
N ASP A 105 -2.94 -4.80 -2.71
CA ASP A 105 -3.53 -3.72 -1.90
C ASP A 105 -4.91 -3.33 -2.43
N ILE A 106 -5.08 -3.32 -3.76
CA ILE A 106 -6.35 -3.00 -4.42
C ILE A 106 -7.48 -3.87 -3.89
N GLU A 107 -7.30 -5.19 -3.97
CA GLU A 107 -8.31 -6.15 -3.53
C GLU A 107 -8.56 -6.06 -2.01
N GLY A 108 -7.50 -5.87 -1.23
CA GLY A 108 -7.58 -5.72 0.23
C GLY A 108 -8.38 -4.48 0.64
N ILE A 109 -8.08 -3.33 0.03
CA ILE A 109 -8.77 -2.06 0.30
C ILE A 109 -10.23 -2.15 -0.14
N ASN A 110 -10.47 -2.65 -1.36
CA ASN A 110 -11.83 -2.78 -1.90
C ASN A 110 -12.71 -3.63 -0.98
N LYS A 111 -12.27 -4.83 -0.63
CA LYS A 111 -13.02 -5.73 0.27
C LYS A 111 -13.26 -5.13 1.67
N THR A 112 -12.30 -4.39 2.19
CA THR A 112 -12.46 -3.72 3.49
C THR A 112 -13.55 -2.67 3.41
N LEU A 113 -13.52 -1.83 2.39
CA LEU A 113 -14.49 -0.76 2.22
C LEU A 113 -15.88 -1.29 1.84
N GLU A 114 -15.98 -2.33 1.02
CA GLU A 114 -17.25 -3.02 0.71
C GLU A 114 -17.89 -3.64 1.95
N SER A 115 -17.11 -4.01 2.97
CA SER A 115 -17.65 -4.50 4.24
C SER A 115 -18.38 -3.40 5.04
N ILE A 116 -18.06 -2.12 4.78
CA ILE A 116 -18.63 -0.95 5.43
C ILE A 116 -19.73 -0.35 4.54
N TYR A 117 -19.52 -0.34 3.23
CA TYR A 117 -20.43 0.19 2.22
C TYR A 117 -20.79 -0.85 1.19
N THR A 118 -22.08 -0.90 0.80
CA THR A 118 -22.52 -1.76 -0.30
C THR A 118 -21.94 -1.29 -1.64
N LYS A 119 -21.70 0.01 -1.81
CA LYS A 119 -21.11 0.62 -3.01
C LYS A 119 -20.65 2.05 -2.70
N ILE A 120 -19.42 2.37 -3.07
CA ILE A 120 -18.86 3.72 -2.94
C ILE A 120 -18.94 4.41 -4.30
N ASN A 121 -19.96 5.21 -4.51
CA ASN A 121 -20.17 6.00 -5.74
C ASN A 121 -20.67 7.39 -5.39
N ASN A 122 -20.33 8.36 -6.22
CA ASN A 122 -20.71 9.76 -6.10
C ASN A 122 -20.32 10.39 -4.75
N LYS A 123 -19.18 9.97 -4.20
CA LYS A 123 -18.62 10.49 -2.96
C LYS A 123 -17.46 11.45 -3.21
N ASN A 124 -17.29 12.39 -2.31
CA ASN A 124 -16.09 13.23 -2.23
C ASN A 124 -15.11 12.57 -1.28
N ILE A 125 -14.00 12.08 -1.82
CA ILE A 125 -12.99 11.32 -1.09
C ILE A 125 -11.74 12.17 -0.95
N LEU A 126 -11.25 12.37 0.27
CA LEU A 126 -9.97 12.99 0.53
C LEU A 126 -8.96 11.93 1.00
N ILE A 127 -7.84 11.85 0.30
CA ILE A 127 -6.73 10.95 0.63
C ILE A 127 -5.59 11.78 1.22
N LEU A 128 -5.13 11.42 2.41
CA LEU A 128 -3.98 12.04 3.05
C LEU A 128 -2.71 11.25 2.73
N GLY A 129 -1.73 11.90 2.11
CA GLY A 129 -0.48 11.31 1.64
C GLY A 129 -0.46 11.12 0.13
N SER A 130 0.74 11.07 -0.48
CA SER A 130 0.98 10.96 -1.93
C SER A 130 1.84 9.75 -2.32
N GLY A 131 1.90 8.73 -1.46
CA GLY A 131 2.68 7.51 -1.68
C GLY A 131 1.97 6.47 -2.55
N GLY A 132 2.57 5.29 -2.70
CA GLY A 132 2.02 4.19 -3.49
C GLY A 132 0.62 3.75 -3.05
N SER A 133 0.32 3.71 -1.74
CA SER A 133 -1.02 3.38 -1.26
C SER A 133 -2.06 4.44 -1.63
N SER A 134 -1.67 5.73 -1.64
CA SER A 134 -2.55 6.82 -2.08
C SER A 134 -2.95 6.66 -3.55
N LYS A 135 -1.98 6.43 -4.43
CA LYS A 135 -2.23 6.20 -5.85
C LYS A 135 -3.09 4.95 -6.10
N THR A 136 -2.88 3.90 -5.30
CA THR A 136 -3.72 2.70 -5.38
C THR A 136 -5.17 2.99 -5.02
N ILE A 137 -5.42 3.83 -4.01
CA ILE A 137 -6.78 4.22 -3.59
C ILE A 137 -7.42 5.17 -4.60
N GLU A 138 -6.67 6.14 -5.10
CA GLU A 138 -7.13 7.04 -6.15
C GLU A 138 -7.62 6.25 -7.37
N TYR A 139 -6.80 5.36 -7.91
CA TYR A 139 -7.14 4.48 -9.01
C TYR A 139 -8.41 3.64 -8.75
N LEU A 140 -8.58 3.16 -7.52
CA LEU A 140 -9.73 2.33 -7.16
C LEU A 140 -11.05 3.10 -7.19
N PHE A 141 -11.03 4.40 -6.90
CA PHE A 141 -12.24 5.19 -6.67
C PHE A 141 -12.48 6.32 -7.68
N GLU A 142 -11.50 6.75 -8.48
CA GLU A 142 -11.60 7.92 -9.36
C GLU A 142 -12.66 7.80 -10.46
N GLU A 143 -12.98 6.58 -10.91
CA GLU A 143 -13.94 6.37 -11.98
C GLU A 143 -15.38 6.82 -11.61
N HIS A 144 -15.74 6.70 -10.33
CA HIS A 144 -17.12 6.93 -9.88
C HIS A 144 -17.26 7.95 -8.74
N ASN A 145 -16.16 8.58 -8.34
CA ASN A 145 -16.12 9.50 -7.22
C ASN A 145 -15.23 10.72 -7.54
N THR A 146 -15.39 11.78 -6.75
CA THR A 146 -14.46 12.90 -6.77
C THR A 146 -13.36 12.60 -5.76
N VAL A 147 -12.16 12.31 -6.24
CA VAL A 147 -11.00 11.99 -5.39
C VAL A 147 -10.04 13.17 -5.36
N GLN A 148 -9.58 13.54 -4.17
CA GLN A 148 -8.57 14.56 -3.96
C GLN A 148 -7.46 14.05 -3.03
N ILE A 149 -6.20 14.36 -3.37
CA ILE A 149 -5.04 13.99 -2.56
C ILE A 149 -4.52 15.23 -1.84
N ALA A 150 -4.23 15.12 -0.55
CA ALA A 150 -3.49 16.13 0.20
C ALA A 150 -2.09 15.63 0.53
N SER A 151 -1.07 16.46 0.26
CA SER A 151 0.33 16.13 0.47
C SER A 151 1.08 17.25 1.21
N ARG A 152 2.15 16.87 1.92
CA ARG A 152 3.11 17.84 2.51
C ARG A 152 3.89 18.59 1.43
N GLU A 153 4.15 17.93 0.31
CA GLU A 153 4.79 18.47 -0.88
C GLU A 153 3.78 18.35 -2.04
N PRO A 154 2.85 19.32 -2.16
CA PRO A 154 1.82 19.26 -3.18
C PRO A 154 2.42 19.45 -4.58
N ASN A 155 1.78 18.85 -5.56
CA ASN A 155 2.07 18.98 -6.98
C ASN A 155 0.79 19.38 -7.75
N LEU A 156 0.79 19.23 -9.08
CA LEU A 156 -0.38 19.60 -9.90
C LEU A 156 -1.63 18.76 -9.60
N ASP A 157 -1.46 17.55 -9.07
CA ASP A 157 -2.54 16.59 -8.82
C ASP A 157 -2.91 16.52 -7.33
N SER A 158 -2.32 17.36 -6.48
CA SER A 158 -2.55 17.31 -5.03
C SER A 158 -2.56 18.71 -4.39
N ILE A 159 -3.34 18.84 -3.31
CA ILE A 159 -3.42 20.05 -2.50
C ILE A 159 -2.48 19.98 -1.30
N SER A 160 -2.17 21.12 -0.72
CA SER A 160 -1.50 21.20 0.57
C SER A 160 -2.46 20.90 1.73
N TYR A 161 -1.92 20.53 2.88
CA TYR A 161 -2.74 20.34 4.10
C TYR A 161 -3.47 21.61 4.54
N ASN A 162 -2.95 22.80 4.22
CA ASN A 162 -3.60 24.07 4.56
C ASN A 162 -4.88 24.30 3.75
N GLU A 163 -4.96 23.79 2.52
CA GLU A 163 -6.11 23.91 1.64
C GLU A 163 -7.26 22.93 2.00
N ILE A 164 -7.01 21.99 2.89
CA ILE A 164 -8.04 21.06 3.38
C ILE A 164 -9.22 21.83 4.00
N ASN A 165 -8.98 22.96 4.67
CA ASN A 165 -10.02 23.77 5.28
C ASN A 165 -11.13 24.15 4.27
N ASP A 166 -10.77 24.42 3.03
CA ASP A 166 -11.70 24.89 2.00
C ASP A 166 -12.60 23.78 1.46
N ILE A 167 -12.17 22.54 1.57
CA ILE A 167 -12.89 21.37 1.02
C ILE A 167 -13.49 20.46 2.11
N ALA A 168 -12.99 20.50 3.33
CA ALA A 168 -13.39 19.61 4.43
C ALA A 168 -14.92 19.52 4.61
N PRO A 169 -15.72 20.61 4.49
CA PRO A 169 -17.17 20.52 4.65
C PRO A 169 -17.90 19.64 3.61
N LYS A 170 -17.24 19.36 2.48
CA LYS A 170 -17.83 18.57 1.36
C LYS A 170 -17.38 17.12 1.35
N ILE A 171 -16.38 16.76 2.16
CA ILE A 171 -15.78 15.43 2.16
C ILE A 171 -16.69 14.43 2.86
N ASP A 172 -16.98 13.33 2.17
CA ASP A 172 -17.78 12.21 2.67
C ASP A 172 -16.89 11.12 3.26
N ILE A 173 -15.73 10.88 2.64
CA ILE A 173 -14.77 9.82 3.04
C ILE A 173 -13.37 10.42 3.17
N LEU A 174 -12.75 10.21 4.32
CA LEU A 174 -11.37 10.59 4.59
C LEU A 174 -10.51 9.33 4.73
N ILE A 175 -9.43 9.23 3.96
CA ILE A 175 -8.55 8.07 3.96
C ILE A 175 -7.13 8.50 4.31
N ASN A 176 -6.59 8.00 5.42
CA ASN A 176 -5.19 8.24 5.80
C ASN A 176 -4.28 7.14 5.27
N THR A 177 -3.35 7.51 4.39
CA THR A 177 -2.30 6.64 3.85
C THR A 177 -0.91 7.00 4.37
N THR A 178 -0.83 8.00 5.26
CA THR A 178 0.45 8.44 5.84
C THR A 178 0.92 7.48 6.93
N PRO A 179 2.20 7.44 7.24
CA PRO A 179 2.73 6.68 8.37
C PRO A 179 2.56 7.38 9.72
N ILE A 180 1.90 8.54 9.77
CA ILE A 180 1.72 9.33 11.00
C ILE A 180 0.94 8.51 12.03
N GLY A 181 1.42 8.51 13.27
CA GLY A 181 0.90 7.67 14.36
C GLY A 181 1.48 6.25 14.40
N MET A 182 2.23 5.83 13.36
CA MET A 182 2.94 4.54 13.32
C MET A 182 4.42 4.72 13.68
N PRO A 183 5.11 3.69 14.19
CA PRO A 183 6.56 3.74 14.36
C PRO A 183 7.31 4.07 13.04
N PRO A 184 8.26 5.02 13.04
CA PRO A 184 8.78 5.80 14.17
C PRO A 184 8.07 7.14 14.42
N PHE A 185 6.90 7.38 13.86
CA PHE A 185 6.15 8.64 13.91
C PHE A 185 4.98 8.59 14.92
N GLU A 186 5.13 7.80 16.00
CA GLU A 186 4.06 7.55 16.97
C GLU A 186 3.60 8.80 17.74
N GLU A 187 4.49 9.77 17.89
CA GLU A 187 4.19 11.03 18.59
C GLU A 187 3.71 12.14 17.63
N GLU A 188 3.69 11.87 16.32
CA GLU A 188 3.17 12.81 15.35
C GLU A 188 1.65 12.66 15.20
N SER A 189 0.97 13.76 14.93
CA SER A 189 -0.46 13.80 14.66
C SER A 189 -0.75 14.46 13.32
N LEU A 190 -1.85 14.06 12.70
CA LEU A 190 -2.36 14.72 11.51
C LEU A 190 -2.93 16.09 11.91
N ASN A 191 -2.31 17.16 11.41
CA ASN A 191 -2.81 18.52 11.62
C ASN A 191 -3.88 18.85 10.57
N ILE A 192 -5.08 18.29 10.75
CA ILE A 192 -6.23 18.50 9.87
C ILE A 192 -7.43 19.01 10.68
N PRO A 193 -8.33 19.80 10.07
CA PRO A 193 -9.45 20.42 10.76
C PRO A 193 -10.62 19.43 10.91
N PHE A 194 -10.49 18.39 11.74
CA PHE A 194 -11.53 17.37 11.93
C PHE A 194 -12.92 17.95 12.24
N ASN A 195 -12.97 19.07 12.93
CA ASN A 195 -14.22 19.76 13.27
C ASN A 195 -14.93 20.42 12.09
N GLN A 196 -14.30 20.48 10.91
CA GLN A 196 -14.89 21.06 9.70
C GLN A 196 -15.45 20.01 8.73
N PHE A 197 -15.20 18.73 8.97
CA PHE A 197 -15.73 17.64 8.15
C PHE A 197 -17.20 17.36 8.49
N ASN A 198 -18.10 18.24 8.05
CA ASN A 198 -19.52 18.19 8.43
C ASN A 198 -20.29 17.01 7.81
N ASN A 199 -19.83 16.49 6.68
CA ASN A 199 -20.45 15.40 5.93
C ASN A 199 -19.71 14.08 6.04
N LEU A 200 -18.66 14.00 6.88
CA LEU A 200 -17.83 12.83 6.98
C LEU A 200 -18.61 11.60 7.47
N GLU A 201 -18.69 10.59 6.61
CA GLU A 201 -19.35 9.31 6.89
C GLU A 201 -18.35 8.27 7.37
N VAL A 202 -17.13 8.31 6.80
CA VAL A 202 -16.04 7.36 7.16
C VAL A 202 -14.70 8.05 7.25
N PHE A 203 -13.96 7.70 8.29
CA PHE A 203 -12.52 7.88 8.37
C PHE A 203 -11.84 6.50 8.32
N PHE A 204 -11.13 6.22 7.22
CA PHE A 204 -10.40 4.99 7.02
C PHE A 204 -8.91 5.22 7.19
N ASN A 205 -8.29 4.58 8.18
CA ASN A 205 -6.86 4.69 8.44
C ASN A 205 -6.15 3.39 8.04
N LEU A 206 -5.24 3.47 7.04
CA LEU A 206 -4.41 2.34 6.63
C LEU A 206 -3.30 2.03 7.65
N GLY A 207 -3.03 2.96 8.55
CA GLY A 207 -2.05 2.77 9.61
C GLY A 207 -2.46 1.70 10.60
N TYR A 208 -1.52 0.89 11.03
CA TYR A 208 -1.68 -0.10 12.11
C TYR A 208 -0.60 0.14 13.19
N ASN A 209 -0.82 -0.38 14.41
CA ASN A 209 0.00 -0.03 15.58
C ASN A 209 0.02 1.47 15.91
N VAL A 210 -1.06 2.17 15.55
CA VAL A 210 -1.24 3.57 15.92
C VAL A 210 -1.42 3.67 17.42
N LYS A 211 -0.82 4.67 18.05
CA LYS A 211 -1.07 4.97 19.46
C LYS A 211 -2.49 5.57 19.57
N GLU A 212 -3.31 5.05 20.47
CA GLU A 212 -4.65 5.57 20.78
C GLU A 212 -4.58 6.95 21.45
#